data_ed4bb7a8a83983d29a846a513b1c3044
#
_entry.id   ed4bb7a8a83983d29a846a513b1c3044
#
_cell.length_a   1.000
_cell.length_b   1.000
_cell.length_c   1.000
_cell.angle_alpha   90.00
_cell.angle_beta   90.00
_cell.angle_gamma   90.00
#
_symmetry.space_group_name_H-M   'P 1'
#
loop_
_entity.id
_entity.type
_entity.pdbx_description
1 polymer ?
#
loop_
_entity_poly.entity_id
_entity_poly.type
_entity_poly.pdbx_seq_one_letter_code
_entity_poly.pdbx_strand_id
1 'polypeptide(L)'
;LPKDSFSLEIINLLFPQLKNIEIFEKQNDFSKKLIKSKDFIFLISLMIIDETDNSEYFLYKFNISNDDKKRIRFLSKYFSKDSEKNIINEKNLWKIFYYNNKEYLNDLIDFYIIKKKSSLKKILKLKEFFKNKSSPKLNVNAKFLMEKFDLKEGIELGQKLKKIEEFWLNNSFSISEKEIEKIVKD
;
A
#
# COMPACT_ATOMS: atom_id res chain seq x y z
N LEU A 1 -15.89 -14.33 -15.89
CA LEU A 1 -15.10 -15.56 -15.93
C LEU A 1 -15.93 -16.68 -16.52
N PRO A 2 -15.32 -17.65 -17.25
CA PRO A 2 -16.01 -18.83 -17.72
C PRO A 2 -16.64 -19.59 -16.56
N LYS A 3 -17.83 -20.09 -16.75
CA LYS A 3 -18.55 -20.87 -15.72
C LYS A 3 -18.33 -22.37 -15.87
N ASP A 4 -17.78 -22.80 -17.01
CA ASP A 4 -17.53 -24.20 -17.28
C ASP A 4 -16.11 -24.60 -16.86
N SER A 5 -15.98 -25.84 -16.38
CA SER A 5 -14.71 -26.39 -15.87
C SER A 5 -13.63 -26.47 -16.95
N PHE A 6 -14.00 -26.78 -18.18
CA PHE A 6 -13.07 -26.93 -19.31
C PHE A 6 -12.36 -25.59 -19.63
N SER A 7 -13.12 -24.50 -19.73
CA SER A 7 -12.55 -23.17 -19.97
C SER A 7 -11.63 -22.71 -18.81
N LEU A 8 -11.96 -23.06 -17.56
CA LEU A 8 -11.09 -22.76 -16.41
C LEU A 8 -9.79 -23.59 -16.46
N GLU A 9 -9.85 -24.84 -16.86
CA GLU A 9 -8.64 -25.67 -17.05
C GLU A 9 -7.72 -25.09 -18.13
N ILE A 10 -8.27 -24.65 -19.27
CA ILE A 10 -7.50 -23.99 -20.34
C ILE A 10 -6.85 -22.72 -19.81
N ILE A 11 -7.57 -21.88 -19.08
CA ILE A 11 -7.00 -20.67 -18.50
C ILE A 11 -5.87 -20.99 -17.53
N ASN A 12 -6.03 -21.96 -16.66
CA ASN A 12 -5.00 -22.39 -15.71
C ASN A 12 -3.77 -22.98 -16.42
N LEU A 13 -3.96 -23.67 -17.54
CA LEU A 13 -2.87 -24.21 -18.35
C LEU A 13 -2.07 -23.09 -19.05
N LEU A 14 -2.76 -22.11 -19.64
CA LEU A 14 -2.14 -21.01 -20.36
C LEU A 14 -1.53 -19.96 -19.42
N PHE A 15 -2.18 -19.72 -18.29
CA PHE A 15 -1.83 -18.69 -17.30
C PHE A 15 -1.75 -19.26 -15.87
N PRO A 16 -0.80 -20.15 -15.60
CA PRO A 16 -0.68 -20.80 -14.29
C PRO A 16 -0.43 -19.83 -13.12
N GLN A 17 -0.14 -18.54 -13.44
CA GLN A 17 0.01 -17.49 -12.46
C GLN A 17 -1.33 -16.99 -11.89
N LEU A 18 -2.46 -17.26 -12.56
CA LEU A 18 -3.81 -16.84 -12.13
C LEU A 18 -4.40 -17.78 -11.06
N LYS A 19 -3.61 -18.09 -10.03
CA LYS A 19 -3.92 -19.12 -9.02
C LYS A 19 -5.18 -18.87 -8.20
N ASN A 20 -5.59 -17.59 -8.04
CA ASN A 20 -6.73 -17.23 -7.18
C ASN A 20 -7.97 -16.85 -8.00
N ILE A 21 -8.17 -17.43 -9.17
CA ILE A 21 -9.28 -17.06 -10.07
C ILE A 21 -10.67 -17.27 -9.40
N GLU A 22 -10.81 -18.26 -8.54
CA GLU A 22 -12.03 -18.56 -7.78
C GLU A 22 -12.42 -17.44 -6.78
N ILE A 23 -11.53 -16.49 -6.54
CA ILE A 23 -11.83 -15.40 -5.59
C ILE A 23 -13.07 -14.61 -6.00
N PHE A 24 -13.38 -14.54 -7.30
CA PHE A 24 -14.51 -13.79 -7.82
C PHE A 24 -15.87 -14.47 -7.57
N GLU A 25 -15.87 -15.78 -7.36
CA GLU A 25 -17.09 -16.56 -7.13
C GLU A 25 -17.49 -16.55 -5.65
N LYS A 26 -16.51 -16.64 -4.76
CA LYS A 26 -16.70 -16.81 -3.31
C LYS A 26 -16.96 -15.49 -2.56
N GLN A 27 -17.40 -14.43 -3.25
CA GLN A 27 -17.60 -13.11 -2.66
C GLN A 27 -19.06 -12.84 -2.24
N ASN A 28 -19.22 -12.08 -1.16
CA ASN A 28 -20.51 -11.50 -0.79
C ASN A 28 -20.89 -10.33 -1.73
N ASP A 29 -22.13 -9.86 -1.66
CA ASP A 29 -22.63 -8.81 -2.55
C ASP A 29 -21.89 -7.49 -2.44
N PHE A 30 -21.43 -7.13 -1.24
CA PHE A 30 -20.61 -5.94 -1.04
C PHE A 30 -19.27 -6.05 -1.80
N SER A 31 -18.55 -7.16 -1.61
CA SER A 31 -17.27 -7.39 -2.30
C SER A 31 -17.47 -7.53 -3.82
N LYS A 32 -18.58 -8.13 -4.29
CA LYS A 32 -18.91 -8.18 -5.73
C LYS A 32 -19.11 -6.79 -6.32
N LYS A 33 -19.80 -5.88 -5.62
CA LYS A 33 -19.96 -4.49 -6.06
C LYS A 33 -18.61 -3.77 -6.11
N LEU A 34 -17.77 -3.99 -5.10
CA LEU A 34 -16.45 -3.41 -5.03
C LEU A 34 -15.55 -3.88 -6.19
N ILE A 35 -15.53 -5.18 -6.48
CA ILE A 35 -14.80 -5.79 -7.61
C ILE A 35 -15.24 -5.16 -8.94
N LYS A 36 -16.54 -4.97 -9.16
CA LYS A 36 -17.07 -4.37 -10.39
C LYS A 36 -16.59 -2.93 -10.64
N SER A 37 -16.22 -2.21 -9.59
CA SER A 37 -15.72 -0.84 -9.68
C SER A 37 -14.21 -0.74 -9.91
N LYS A 38 -13.48 -1.87 -9.94
CA LYS A 38 -12.03 -1.91 -10.07
C LYS A 38 -11.56 -2.12 -11.50
N ASP A 39 -10.39 -1.53 -11.79
CA ASP A 39 -9.72 -1.68 -13.08
C ASP A 39 -9.08 -3.08 -13.23
N PHE A 40 -8.63 -3.34 -14.45
CA PHE A 40 -8.04 -4.63 -14.84
C PHE A 40 -6.78 -4.97 -14.02
N ILE A 41 -5.92 -4.01 -13.70
CA ILE A 41 -4.66 -4.27 -12.98
C ILE A 41 -4.95 -4.69 -11.53
N PHE A 42 -5.93 -4.04 -10.89
CA PHE A 42 -6.36 -4.48 -9.57
C PHE A 42 -6.94 -5.91 -9.59
N LEU A 43 -7.75 -6.23 -10.60
CA LEU A 43 -8.33 -7.57 -10.75
C LEU A 43 -7.26 -8.64 -11.00
N ILE A 44 -6.26 -8.34 -11.85
CA ILE A 44 -5.10 -9.22 -12.03
C ILE A 44 -4.34 -9.40 -10.70
N SER A 45 -4.13 -8.33 -9.94
CA SER A 45 -3.45 -8.40 -8.64
C SER A 45 -4.16 -9.37 -7.68
N LEU A 46 -5.50 -9.39 -7.67
CA LEU A 46 -6.27 -10.35 -6.87
C LEU A 46 -5.98 -11.81 -7.25
N MET A 47 -5.71 -12.08 -8.52
CA MET A 47 -5.46 -13.44 -9.03
C MET A 47 -4.02 -13.90 -8.80
N ILE A 48 -3.04 -13.00 -8.95
CA ILE A 48 -1.62 -13.38 -8.96
C ILE A 48 -0.91 -13.25 -7.61
N ILE A 49 -1.44 -12.44 -6.68
CA ILE A 49 -0.83 -12.26 -5.36
C ILE A 49 -1.33 -13.35 -4.41
N ASP A 50 -0.43 -14.24 -3.98
CA ASP A 50 -0.73 -15.45 -3.21
C ASP A 50 0.27 -15.74 -2.06
N GLU A 51 0.99 -14.73 -1.60
CA GLU A 51 2.02 -14.83 -0.54
C GLU A 51 3.29 -15.60 -0.97
N THR A 52 3.43 -15.88 -2.28
CA THR A 52 4.65 -16.41 -2.90
C THR A 52 5.25 -15.37 -3.85
N ASP A 53 6.29 -15.75 -4.58
CA ASP A 53 6.91 -14.95 -5.65
C ASP A 53 6.11 -14.94 -6.98
N ASN A 54 4.92 -15.54 -6.99
CA ASN A 54 4.09 -15.69 -8.19
C ASN A 54 3.81 -14.35 -8.90
N SER A 55 3.60 -13.28 -8.14
CA SER A 55 3.40 -11.94 -8.72
C SER A 55 4.66 -11.42 -9.43
N GLU A 56 5.86 -11.64 -8.90
CA GLU A 56 7.11 -11.25 -9.57
C GLU A 56 7.38 -12.10 -10.82
N TYR A 57 7.06 -13.40 -10.79
CA TYR A 57 7.13 -14.23 -11.98
C TYR A 57 6.17 -13.77 -13.06
N PHE A 58 4.93 -13.36 -12.69
CA PHE A 58 3.99 -12.75 -13.64
C PHE A 58 4.58 -11.47 -14.24
N LEU A 59 5.15 -10.57 -13.42
CA LEU A 59 5.75 -9.32 -13.87
C LEU A 59 6.96 -9.51 -14.79
N TYR A 60 7.69 -10.61 -14.61
CA TYR A 60 8.79 -10.99 -15.50
C TYR A 60 8.29 -11.51 -16.84
N LYS A 61 7.26 -12.38 -16.82
CA LYS A 61 6.72 -13.03 -18.02
C LYS A 61 5.95 -12.08 -18.93
N PHE A 62 5.20 -11.14 -18.35
CA PHE A 62 4.31 -10.26 -19.09
C PHE A 62 4.83 -8.82 -19.11
N ASN A 63 4.85 -8.23 -20.31
CA ASN A 63 5.29 -6.85 -20.48
C ASN A 63 4.14 -5.88 -20.18
N ILE A 64 4.07 -5.44 -18.93
CA ILE A 64 3.11 -4.42 -18.46
C ILE A 64 3.84 -3.11 -18.13
N SER A 65 3.09 -2.02 -18.02
CA SER A 65 3.66 -0.70 -17.77
C SER A 65 4.42 -0.64 -16.42
N ASN A 66 5.40 0.25 -16.31
CA ASN A 66 6.14 0.42 -15.07
C ASN A 66 5.26 0.87 -13.90
N ASP A 67 4.22 1.65 -14.14
CA ASP A 67 3.31 2.11 -13.09
C ASP A 67 2.41 0.97 -12.61
N ASP A 68 1.93 0.12 -13.51
CA ASP A 68 1.20 -1.10 -13.15
C ASP A 68 2.09 -2.08 -12.36
N LYS A 69 3.35 -2.25 -12.76
CA LYS A 69 4.34 -3.05 -12.00
C LYS A 69 4.52 -2.52 -10.58
N LYS A 70 4.67 -1.20 -10.42
CA LYS A 70 4.78 -0.56 -9.09
C LYS A 70 3.54 -0.83 -8.24
N ARG A 71 2.34 -0.73 -8.83
CA ARG A 71 1.07 -0.95 -8.15
C ARG A 71 0.91 -2.40 -7.69
N ILE A 72 1.22 -3.38 -8.55
CA ILE A 72 1.21 -4.80 -8.19
C ILE A 72 2.21 -5.10 -7.08
N ARG A 73 3.46 -4.63 -7.20
CA ARG A 73 4.49 -4.79 -6.18
C ARG A 73 4.11 -4.16 -4.84
N PHE A 74 3.46 -3.00 -4.87
CA PHE A 74 2.93 -2.37 -3.67
C PHE A 74 1.92 -3.30 -2.96
N LEU A 75 0.92 -3.81 -3.65
CA LEU A 75 -0.07 -4.72 -3.07
C LEU A 75 0.58 -6.01 -2.57
N SER A 76 1.49 -6.61 -3.34
CA SER A 76 2.21 -7.82 -2.97
C SER A 76 3.05 -7.62 -1.71
N LYS A 77 3.80 -6.52 -1.62
CA LYS A 77 4.62 -6.16 -0.45
C LYS A 77 3.81 -6.13 0.84
N TYR A 78 2.63 -5.53 0.79
CA TYR A 78 1.77 -5.38 1.97
C TYR A 78 0.86 -6.59 2.22
N PHE A 79 0.84 -7.57 1.34
CA PHE A 79 0.06 -8.80 1.48
C PHE A 79 0.90 -10.02 1.90
N SER A 80 2.20 -9.89 2.11
CA SER A 80 3.07 -10.99 2.54
C SER A 80 2.72 -11.51 3.94
N LYS A 81 3.04 -12.77 4.23
CA LYS A 81 2.73 -13.45 5.51
C LYS A 81 3.19 -12.69 6.76
N ASP A 82 4.34 -12.03 6.68
CA ASP A 82 4.93 -11.31 7.80
C ASP A 82 4.23 -9.96 8.08
N SER A 83 3.42 -9.49 7.15
CA SER A 83 2.78 -8.18 7.22
C SER A 83 1.40 -8.18 7.88
N GLU A 84 0.72 -9.34 7.95
CA GLU A 84 -0.73 -9.40 8.24
C GLU A 84 -1.16 -8.86 9.60
N LYS A 85 -0.41 -9.12 10.67
CA LYS A 85 -0.86 -8.79 12.03
C LYS A 85 -0.81 -7.31 12.35
N ASN A 86 0.00 -6.52 11.63
CA ASN A 86 0.29 -5.14 12.00
C ASN A 86 -0.02 -4.06 10.95
N ILE A 87 -0.35 -4.42 9.70
CA ILE A 87 -0.53 -3.41 8.64
C ILE A 87 -1.89 -2.73 8.75
N ILE A 88 -2.96 -3.47 8.97
CA ILE A 88 -4.32 -2.92 9.01
C ILE A 88 -4.63 -2.31 10.39
N ASN A 89 -3.95 -1.24 10.68
CA ASN A 89 -4.24 -0.33 11.77
C ASN A 89 -4.05 1.13 11.32
N GLU A 90 -4.65 2.05 12.04
CA GLU A 90 -4.68 3.46 11.68
C GLU A 90 -3.27 4.05 11.51
N LYS A 91 -2.35 3.78 12.46
CA LYS A 91 -0.98 4.32 12.44
C LYS A 91 -0.20 3.89 11.19
N ASN A 92 -0.29 2.62 10.82
CA ASN A 92 0.42 2.11 9.64
C ASN A 92 -0.23 2.58 8.33
N LEU A 93 -1.57 2.64 8.28
CA LEU A 93 -2.27 3.17 7.11
C LEU A 93 -1.96 4.66 6.89
N TRP A 94 -1.77 5.46 7.95
CA TRP A 94 -1.29 6.82 7.83
C TRP A 94 0.12 6.90 7.23
N LYS A 95 1.06 6.04 7.65
CA LYS A 95 2.40 5.97 7.06
C LYS A 95 2.34 5.58 5.58
N ILE A 96 1.51 4.58 5.25
CA ILE A 96 1.29 4.17 3.86
C ILE A 96 0.71 5.32 3.05
N PHE A 97 -0.25 6.07 3.59
CA PHE A 97 -0.85 7.21 2.94
C PHE A 97 0.14 8.36 2.71
N TYR A 98 1.04 8.58 3.66
CA TYR A 98 2.09 9.59 3.54
C TYR A 98 3.09 9.28 2.42
N TYR A 99 3.62 8.05 2.40
CA TYR A 99 4.62 7.63 1.40
C TYR A 99 4.04 7.32 0.02
N ASN A 100 2.73 7.12 -0.06
CA ASN A 100 2.03 6.80 -1.29
C ASN A 100 0.86 7.77 -1.48
N ASN A 101 0.11 7.62 -2.54
CA ASN A 101 -1.09 8.42 -2.74
C ASN A 101 -2.35 7.75 -2.16
N LYS A 102 -3.47 8.46 -2.23
CA LYS A 102 -4.77 7.97 -1.75
C LYS A 102 -5.28 6.76 -2.53
N GLU A 103 -4.94 6.65 -3.80
CA GLU A 103 -5.33 5.55 -4.66
C GLU A 103 -4.71 4.23 -4.18
N TYR A 104 -3.41 4.22 -3.91
CA TYR A 104 -2.69 3.07 -3.33
C TYR A 104 -3.26 2.65 -1.97
N LEU A 105 -3.57 3.62 -1.09
CA LEU A 105 -4.20 3.34 0.19
C LEU A 105 -5.57 2.66 0.02
N ASN A 106 -6.41 3.21 -0.86
CA ASN A 106 -7.74 2.66 -1.14
C ASN A 106 -7.64 1.26 -1.74
N ASP A 107 -6.71 1.05 -2.67
CA ASP A 107 -6.49 -0.26 -3.26
C ASP A 107 -6.05 -1.28 -2.23
N LEU A 108 -5.14 -0.92 -1.33
CA LEU A 108 -4.72 -1.81 -0.25
C LEU A 108 -5.89 -2.20 0.66
N ILE A 109 -6.69 -1.23 1.09
CA ILE A 109 -7.86 -1.47 1.94
C ILE A 109 -8.86 -2.40 1.22
N ASP A 110 -9.14 -2.12 -0.06
CA ASP A 110 -10.08 -2.89 -0.86
C ASP A 110 -9.56 -4.30 -1.14
N PHE A 111 -8.26 -4.44 -1.36
CA PHE A 111 -7.59 -5.73 -1.53
C PHE A 111 -7.76 -6.63 -0.29
N TYR A 112 -7.56 -6.07 0.92
CA TYR A 112 -7.76 -6.80 2.16
C TYR A 112 -9.22 -7.18 2.41
N ILE A 113 -10.17 -6.31 2.02
CA ILE A 113 -11.61 -6.62 2.09
C ILE A 113 -11.92 -7.86 1.24
N ILE A 114 -11.46 -7.88 -0.01
CA ILE A 114 -11.78 -8.94 -0.98
C ILE A 114 -11.05 -10.24 -0.61
N LYS A 115 -9.78 -10.16 -0.22
CA LYS A 115 -8.99 -11.33 0.22
C LYS A 115 -9.41 -11.86 1.60
N LYS A 116 -10.30 -11.15 2.32
CA LYS A 116 -10.81 -11.54 3.66
C LYS A 116 -9.72 -11.78 4.70
N LYS A 117 -8.62 -11.04 4.59
CA LYS A 117 -7.43 -11.18 5.46
C LYS A 117 -7.55 -10.44 6.80
N SER A 118 -8.70 -9.79 7.07
CA SER A 118 -8.93 -9.08 8.32
C SER A 118 -10.42 -8.99 8.64
N SER A 119 -10.78 -8.61 9.86
CA SER A 119 -12.17 -8.38 10.24
C SER A 119 -12.80 -7.32 9.35
N LEU A 120 -13.83 -7.68 8.58
CA LEU A 120 -14.54 -6.79 7.68
C LEU A 120 -15.03 -5.52 8.39
N LYS A 121 -15.54 -5.65 9.62
CA LYS A 121 -16.02 -4.51 10.43
C LYS A 121 -14.90 -3.53 10.74
N LYS A 122 -13.69 -4.03 11.08
CA LYS A 122 -12.51 -3.20 11.36
C LYS A 122 -12.06 -2.45 10.11
N ILE A 123 -11.93 -3.15 8.98
CA ILE A 123 -11.46 -2.55 7.72
C ILE A 123 -12.45 -1.52 7.19
N LEU A 124 -13.76 -1.75 7.25
CA LEU A 124 -14.77 -0.79 6.80
C LEU A 124 -14.74 0.51 7.63
N LYS A 125 -14.51 0.41 8.96
CA LYS A 125 -14.31 1.59 9.79
C LYS A 125 -13.08 2.40 9.35
N LEU A 126 -11.97 1.72 9.06
CA LEU A 126 -10.76 2.39 8.56
C LEU A 126 -10.99 3.01 7.18
N LYS A 127 -11.67 2.31 6.27
CA LYS A 127 -12.02 2.84 4.95
C LYS A 127 -12.82 4.14 5.05
N GLU A 128 -13.85 4.17 5.89
CA GLU A 128 -14.68 5.37 6.10
C GLU A 128 -13.87 6.49 6.77
N PHE A 129 -13.02 6.15 7.76
CA PHE A 129 -12.13 7.11 8.42
C PHE A 129 -11.21 7.82 7.42
N PHE A 130 -10.58 7.09 6.49
CA PHE A 130 -9.66 7.66 5.51
C PHE A 130 -10.34 8.32 4.30
N LYS A 131 -11.65 8.14 4.10
CA LYS A 131 -12.39 8.62 2.93
C LYS A 131 -12.18 10.10 2.64
N ASN A 132 -12.30 10.94 3.67
CA ASN A 132 -12.19 12.39 3.57
C ASN A 132 -10.86 12.96 4.11
N LYS A 133 -9.88 12.09 4.39
CA LYS A 133 -8.56 12.53 4.85
C LYS A 133 -7.66 12.93 3.68
N SER A 134 -6.82 13.93 3.92
CA SER A 134 -5.69 14.30 3.08
C SER A 134 -4.39 13.74 3.65
N SER A 135 -3.39 13.53 2.81
CA SER A 135 -2.07 13.10 3.27
C SER A 135 -1.47 14.17 4.19
N PRO A 136 -0.92 13.78 5.35
CA PRO A 136 -0.25 14.73 6.23
C PRO A 136 0.98 15.31 5.54
N LYS A 137 1.34 16.55 5.89
CA LYS A 137 2.51 17.24 5.33
C LYS A 137 3.46 17.61 6.44
N LEU A 138 4.73 17.24 6.28
CA LEU A 138 5.80 17.71 7.14
C LEU A 138 6.20 19.12 6.69
N ASN A 139 6.09 20.10 7.58
CA ASN A 139 6.43 21.51 7.29
C ASN A 139 7.93 21.83 7.44
N VAL A 140 8.76 20.81 7.74
CA VAL A 140 10.22 20.95 7.85
C VAL A 140 10.85 20.51 6.55
N ASN A 141 11.65 21.36 5.95
CA ASN A 141 12.38 21.09 4.71
C ASN A 141 13.85 21.53 4.84
N ALA A 142 14.67 21.24 3.82
CA ALA A 142 16.08 21.57 3.80
C ALA A 142 16.33 23.06 4.03
N LYS A 143 15.57 23.92 3.35
CA LYS A 143 15.70 25.38 3.48
C LYS A 143 15.46 25.86 4.91
N PHE A 144 14.41 25.35 5.57
CA PHE A 144 14.13 25.65 6.98
C PHE A 144 15.30 25.28 7.90
N LEU A 145 15.91 24.11 7.69
CA LEU A 145 17.03 23.66 8.52
C LEU A 145 18.31 24.48 8.26
N MET A 146 18.59 24.83 7.01
CA MET A 146 19.72 25.68 6.66
C MET A 146 19.59 27.09 7.26
N GLU A 147 18.40 27.70 7.14
CA GLU A 147 18.16 29.06 7.63
C GLU A 147 18.13 29.16 9.17
N LYS A 148 17.56 28.14 9.84
CA LYS A 148 17.35 28.21 11.29
C LYS A 148 18.50 27.65 12.11
N PHE A 149 19.22 26.65 11.58
CA PHE A 149 20.27 25.94 12.29
C PHE A 149 21.63 26.00 11.62
N ASP A 150 21.79 26.86 10.61
CA ASP A 150 23.06 27.10 9.87
C ASP A 150 23.68 25.81 9.30
N LEU A 151 22.84 24.84 8.94
CA LEU A 151 23.30 23.59 8.34
C LEU A 151 23.67 23.83 6.87
N LYS A 152 24.80 23.25 6.45
CA LYS A 152 25.23 23.30 5.04
C LYS A 152 24.53 22.21 4.22
N GLU A 153 24.33 22.50 2.95
CA GLU A 153 23.83 21.50 2.00
C GLU A 153 24.78 20.29 1.93
N GLY A 154 24.24 19.09 2.02
CA GLY A 154 25.03 17.85 1.96
C GLY A 154 24.37 16.65 2.60
N ILE A 155 25.16 15.59 2.77
CA ILE A 155 24.69 14.30 3.29
C ILE A 155 24.13 14.45 4.71
N GLU A 156 24.79 15.26 5.56
CA GLU A 156 24.35 15.49 6.94
C GLU A 156 22.94 16.08 7.00
N LEU A 157 22.68 17.14 6.22
CA LEU A 157 21.35 17.75 6.13
C LEU A 157 20.27 16.72 5.72
N GLY A 158 20.59 15.85 4.75
CA GLY A 158 19.68 14.78 4.34
C GLY A 158 19.43 13.78 5.46
N GLN A 159 20.45 13.41 6.24
CA GLN A 159 20.30 12.50 7.39
C GLN A 159 19.46 13.13 8.51
N LYS A 160 19.66 14.41 8.83
CA LYS A 160 18.85 15.13 9.82
C LYS A 160 17.39 15.23 9.38
N LEU A 161 17.13 15.58 8.13
CA LEU A 161 15.77 15.58 7.57
C LEU A 161 15.08 14.22 7.71
N LYS A 162 15.78 13.14 7.38
CA LYS A 162 15.25 11.80 7.51
C LYS A 162 14.94 11.43 8.97
N LYS A 163 15.81 11.76 9.91
CA LYS A 163 15.57 11.55 11.35
C LYS A 163 14.34 12.35 11.83
N ILE A 164 14.18 13.59 11.39
CA ILE A 164 13.03 14.45 11.72
C ILE A 164 11.74 13.85 11.15
N GLU A 165 11.76 13.39 9.90
CA GLU A 165 10.61 12.74 9.25
C GLU A 165 10.22 11.46 9.98
N GLU A 166 11.16 10.59 10.32
CA GLU A 166 10.93 9.35 11.06
C GLU A 166 10.34 9.64 12.46
N PHE A 167 10.88 10.64 13.16
CA PHE A 167 10.34 11.06 14.46
C PHE A 167 8.89 11.56 14.32
N TRP A 168 8.64 12.46 13.39
CA TRP A 168 7.33 13.03 13.11
C TRP A 168 6.28 11.94 12.75
N LEU A 169 6.63 10.98 11.90
CA LEU A 169 5.79 9.83 11.54
C LEU A 169 5.46 8.94 12.75
N ASN A 170 6.42 8.77 13.66
CA ASN A 170 6.23 7.93 14.86
C ASN A 170 5.47 8.67 15.96
N ASN A 171 5.53 9.98 15.98
CA ASN A 171 4.87 10.87 16.94
C ASN A 171 3.53 11.44 16.41
N SER A 172 2.75 10.60 15.72
CA SER A 172 1.40 10.94 15.24
C SER A 172 1.35 12.23 14.39
N PHE A 173 2.37 12.44 13.55
CA PHE A 173 2.50 13.60 12.65
C PHE A 173 2.64 14.94 13.39
N SER A 174 3.22 14.91 14.58
CA SER A 174 3.52 16.10 15.38
C SER A 174 5.00 16.13 15.71
N ILE A 175 5.60 17.32 15.61
CA ILE A 175 6.97 17.59 16.03
C ILE A 175 7.08 19.06 16.46
N SER A 176 7.65 19.29 17.63
CA SER A 176 7.91 20.63 18.14
C SER A 176 9.28 21.13 17.69
N GLU A 177 9.47 22.47 17.73
CA GLU A 177 10.77 23.06 17.41
C GLU A 177 11.89 22.58 18.33
N LYS A 178 11.60 22.34 19.61
CA LYS A 178 12.59 21.81 20.58
C LYS A 178 13.04 20.39 20.21
N GLU A 179 12.14 19.57 19.70
CA GLU A 179 12.46 18.22 19.23
C GLU A 179 13.30 18.26 17.95
N ILE A 180 12.97 19.19 17.02
CA ILE A 180 13.77 19.41 15.82
C ILE A 180 15.19 19.85 16.21
N GLU A 181 15.31 20.83 17.11
CA GLU A 181 16.59 21.32 17.60
C GLU A 181 17.45 20.21 18.24
N LYS A 182 16.84 19.34 19.04
CA LYS A 182 17.52 18.20 19.64
C LYS A 182 18.04 17.24 18.55
N ILE A 183 17.21 16.88 17.57
CA ILE A 183 17.61 15.96 16.47
C ILE A 183 18.73 16.57 15.60
N VAL A 184 18.73 17.89 15.45
CA VAL A 184 19.75 18.59 14.67
C VAL A 184 21.08 18.64 15.42
N LYS A 185 21.08 18.75 16.75
CA LYS A 185 22.31 18.81 17.58
C LYS A 185 22.94 17.44 17.86
N ASP A 186 22.15 16.35 17.80
CA ASP A 186 22.59 14.94 17.93
C ASP A 186 23.22 14.41 16.62
#